data_ca4d15441fb90e570fe38f2b9dd7607d
#
_entry.id   ca4d15441fb90e570fe38f2b9dd7607d
#
_cell.length_a   1.000
_cell.length_b   1.000
_cell.length_c   1.000
_cell.angle_alpha   90.00
_cell.angle_beta   90.00
_cell.angle_gamma   90.00
#
_symmetry.space_group_name_H-M   'P 1'
#
loop_
_entity.id
_entity.type
_entity.pdbx_description
1 polymer ?
#
loop_
_entity_poly.entity_id
_entity_poly.type
_entity_poly.pdbx_seq_one_letter_code
_entity_poly.pdbx_strand_id
1 'polypeptide(L)'
;MRSRVEICGINTAKLPVLKHDEMTALLRRAHAGDSVAREQLICGNLRLVLSVLQRFAGRGESADDLFQVGCIGLMKAIDNFDVNQPVRFSTYGVPMIVGEIRRYLRDNSALRVSRSMRDTAYKVLRAREALMAENQREPTVEQLAQYLGIPREEVVFAMDAISDPVSLYEPLYADSG
;
A
#
# COMPACT_ATOMS: atom_id res chain seq x y z
N MET A 1 4.29 12.63 -23.48
CA MET A 1 5.27 11.52 -23.47
C MET A 1 4.86 10.55 -22.35
N ARG A 2 4.54 9.29 -22.65
CA ARG A 2 4.31 8.27 -21.61
C ARG A 2 5.69 7.85 -21.10
N SER A 3 6.02 8.16 -19.86
CA SER A 3 7.26 7.72 -19.24
C SER A 3 7.34 6.21 -19.30
N ARG A 4 8.42 5.70 -19.87
CA ARG A 4 8.75 4.28 -19.90
C ARG A 4 9.31 3.92 -18.53
N VAL A 5 8.48 3.34 -17.69
CA VAL A 5 8.87 2.85 -16.36
C VAL A 5 9.01 1.34 -16.46
N GLU A 6 10.16 0.82 -16.12
CA GLU A 6 10.41 -0.62 -15.94
C GLU A 6 10.30 -0.92 -14.44
N ILE A 7 9.47 -1.89 -14.10
CA ILE A 7 9.29 -2.40 -12.73
C ILE A 7 9.55 -3.91 -12.79
N CYS A 8 10.45 -4.42 -12.00
CA CYS A 8 10.88 -5.82 -12.02
C CYS A 8 11.26 -6.32 -13.43
N GLY A 9 11.89 -5.47 -14.26
CA GLY A 9 12.25 -5.81 -15.64
C GLY A 9 11.06 -5.87 -16.63
N ILE A 10 9.85 -5.54 -16.18
CA ILE A 10 8.65 -5.55 -17.01
C ILE A 10 8.41 -4.17 -17.60
N ASN A 11 8.29 -4.11 -18.94
CA ASN A 11 7.92 -2.88 -19.64
C ASN A 11 6.42 -2.60 -19.44
N THR A 12 6.11 -1.65 -18.56
CA THR A 12 4.73 -1.32 -18.18
C THR A 12 3.86 -0.79 -19.33
N ALA A 13 4.46 -0.28 -20.40
CA ALA A 13 3.73 0.26 -21.56
C ALA A 13 3.14 -0.83 -22.46
N LYS A 14 3.71 -2.05 -22.44
CA LYS A 14 3.33 -3.17 -23.32
C LYS A 14 2.43 -4.21 -22.65
N LEU A 15 1.98 -3.97 -21.42
CA LEU A 15 1.15 -4.92 -20.70
C LEU A 15 -0.20 -5.11 -21.39
N PRO A 16 -0.64 -6.37 -21.60
CA PRO A 16 -1.95 -6.68 -22.17
C PRO A 16 -3.08 -6.20 -21.25
N VAL A 17 -4.25 -6.02 -21.83
CA VAL A 17 -5.49 -5.73 -21.10
C VAL A 17 -6.56 -6.70 -21.58
N LEU A 18 -7.12 -7.46 -20.68
CA LEU A 18 -8.18 -8.41 -20.97
C LEU A 18 -9.55 -7.71 -20.99
N LYS A 19 -10.38 -8.09 -21.95
CA LYS A 19 -11.79 -7.71 -21.96
C LYS A 19 -12.57 -8.53 -20.93
N HIS A 20 -13.76 -8.06 -20.57
CA HIS A 20 -14.57 -8.71 -19.52
C HIS A 20 -14.90 -10.17 -19.85
N ASP A 21 -15.31 -10.45 -21.09
CA ASP A 21 -15.69 -11.79 -21.51
C ASP A 21 -14.49 -12.75 -21.56
N GLU A 22 -13.34 -12.26 -22.03
CA GLU A 22 -12.07 -12.98 -22.01
C GLU A 22 -11.63 -13.31 -20.57
N MET A 23 -11.76 -12.33 -19.67
CA MET A 23 -11.46 -12.48 -18.25
C MET A 23 -12.31 -13.60 -17.64
N THR A 24 -13.63 -13.59 -17.89
CA THR A 24 -14.56 -14.58 -17.35
C THR A 24 -14.28 -15.97 -17.89
N ALA A 25 -13.99 -16.08 -19.19
CA ALA A 25 -13.64 -17.37 -19.81
C ALA A 25 -12.33 -17.94 -19.23
N LEU A 26 -11.30 -17.10 -19.09
CA LEU A 26 -10.01 -17.50 -18.51
C LEU A 26 -10.13 -17.89 -17.04
N LEU A 27 -10.96 -17.18 -16.24
CA LEU A 27 -11.20 -17.53 -14.84
C LEU A 27 -11.81 -18.92 -14.69
N ARG A 28 -12.82 -19.25 -15.51
CA ARG A 28 -13.42 -20.60 -15.50
C ARG A 28 -12.40 -21.68 -15.84
N ARG A 29 -11.53 -21.45 -16.84
CA ARG A 29 -10.47 -22.39 -17.22
C ARG A 29 -9.42 -22.52 -16.11
N ALA A 30 -8.98 -21.41 -15.52
CA ALA A 30 -8.00 -21.43 -14.44
C ALA A 30 -8.53 -22.20 -13.21
N HIS A 31 -9.79 -22.02 -12.85
CA HIS A 31 -10.45 -22.78 -11.76
C HIS A 31 -10.64 -24.26 -12.09
N ALA A 32 -10.67 -24.61 -13.37
CA ALA A 32 -10.65 -26.02 -13.83
C ALA A 32 -9.22 -26.62 -13.86
N GLY A 33 -8.19 -25.88 -13.42
CA GLY A 33 -6.81 -26.36 -13.34
C GLY A 33 -5.92 -25.98 -14.53
N ASP A 34 -6.39 -25.15 -15.46
CA ASP A 34 -5.58 -24.67 -16.61
C ASP A 34 -4.56 -23.62 -16.15
N SER A 35 -3.30 -24.05 -15.99
CA SER A 35 -2.19 -23.19 -15.59
C SER A 35 -1.87 -22.09 -16.60
N VAL A 36 -2.05 -22.34 -17.90
CA VAL A 36 -1.82 -21.37 -18.97
C VAL A 36 -2.86 -20.24 -18.89
N ALA A 37 -4.13 -20.59 -18.65
CA ALA A 37 -5.18 -19.60 -18.45
C ALA A 37 -4.91 -18.75 -17.19
N ARG A 38 -4.43 -19.36 -16.11
CA ARG A 38 -4.04 -18.66 -14.89
C ARG A 38 -2.90 -17.67 -15.13
N GLU A 39 -1.87 -18.06 -15.88
CA GLU A 39 -0.76 -17.18 -16.25
C GLU A 39 -1.23 -16.00 -17.12
N GLN A 40 -2.08 -16.25 -18.10
CA GLN A 40 -2.68 -15.20 -18.94
C GLN A 40 -3.50 -14.20 -18.11
N LEU A 41 -4.24 -14.67 -17.10
CA LEU A 41 -4.97 -13.81 -16.16
C LEU A 41 -4.03 -12.91 -15.35
N ILE A 42 -2.94 -13.47 -14.84
CA ILE A 42 -1.95 -12.70 -14.08
C ILE A 42 -1.37 -11.61 -14.98
N CYS A 43 -0.83 -11.99 -16.14
CA CYS A 43 -0.21 -11.06 -17.08
C CYS A 43 -1.18 -9.96 -17.56
N GLY A 44 -2.44 -10.33 -17.85
CA GLY A 44 -3.47 -9.41 -18.30
C GLY A 44 -3.98 -8.43 -17.25
N ASN A 45 -3.67 -8.66 -15.96
CA ASN A 45 -4.09 -7.81 -14.85
C ASN A 45 -2.94 -7.08 -14.15
N LEU A 46 -1.69 -7.17 -14.62
CA LEU A 46 -0.57 -6.45 -14.00
C LEU A 46 -0.78 -4.93 -14.00
N ARG A 47 -1.48 -4.37 -14.99
CA ARG A 47 -1.83 -2.95 -15.00
C ARG A 47 -2.73 -2.57 -13.83
N LEU A 48 -3.58 -3.48 -13.35
CA LEU A 48 -4.40 -3.25 -12.17
C LEU A 48 -3.52 -3.12 -10.93
N VAL A 49 -2.51 -3.98 -10.78
CA VAL A 49 -1.51 -3.88 -9.70
C VAL A 49 -0.81 -2.54 -9.75
N LEU A 50 -0.30 -2.12 -10.92
CA LEU A 50 0.37 -0.83 -11.09
C LEU A 50 -0.50 0.36 -10.71
N SER A 51 -1.79 0.33 -11.05
CA SER A 51 -2.73 1.40 -10.68
C SER A 51 -2.95 1.51 -9.17
N VAL A 52 -2.89 0.37 -8.47
CA VAL A 52 -3.00 0.33 -7.00
C VAL A 52 -1.73 0.84 -6.35
N LEU A 53 -0.55 0.49 -6.89
CA LEU A 53 0.75 0.92 -6.35
C LEU A 53 0.90 2.44 -6.27
N GLN A 54 0.34 3.18 -7.22
CA GLN A 54 0.40 4.64 -7.23
C GLN A 54 -0.11 5.27 -5.93
N ARG A 55 -1.04 4.60 -5.22
CA ARG A 55 -1.57 5.05 -3.92
C ARG A 55 -0.59 4.86 -2.76
N PHE A 56 0.47 4.10 -2.98
CA PHE A 56 1.50 3.77 -1.98
C PHE A 56 2.85 4.40 -2.31
N ALA A 57 2.94 5.20 -3.37
CA ALA A 57 4.15 5.94 -3.71
C ALA A 57 4.58 6.86 -2.56
N GLY A 58 5.90 6.95 -2.32
CA GLY A 58 6.47 7.82 -1.29
C GLY A 58 6.43 7.27 0.15
N ARG A 59 6.19 5.95 0.33
CA ARG A 59 6.21 5.32 1.66
C ARG A 59 7.54 4.68 2.06
N GLY A 60 8.64 5.06 1.40
CA GLY A 60 9.99 4.56 1.74
C GLY A 60 10.33 3.17 1.20
N GLU A 61 9.34 2.42 0.72
CA GLU A 61 9.54 1.07 0.19
C GLU A 61 9.85 1.07 -1.30
N SER A 62 10.59 0.06 -1.75
CA SER A 62 10.88 -0.15 -3.16
C SER A 62 9.60 -0.38 -3.97
N ALA A 63 9.48 0.27 -5.12
CA ALA A 63 8.36 0.05 -6.04
C ALA A 63 8.32 -1.40 -6.55
N ASP A 64 9.48 -2.04 -6.69
CA ASP A 64 9.61 -3.44 -7.11
C ASP A 64 9.06 -4.39 -6.06
N ASP A 65 9.37 -4.16 -4.78
CA ASP A 65 8.87 -4.99 -3.68
C ASP A 65 7.35 -4.85 -3.53
N LEU A 66 6.85 -3.62 -3.57
CA LEU A 66 5.41 -3.36 -3.53
C LEU A 66 4.69 -4.00 -4.73
N PHE A 67 5.31 -4.01 -5.92
CA PHE A 67 4.76 -4.66 -7.11
C PHE A 67 4.68 -6.16 -6.93
N GLN A 68 5.74 -6.82 -6.46
CA GLN A 68 5.76 -8.25 -6.18
C GLN A 68 4.67 -8.64 -5.17
N VAL A 69 4.57 -7.90 -4.06
CA VAL A 69 3.52 -8.12 -3.06
C VAL A 69 2.12 -7.89 -3.65
N GLY A 70 1.96 -6.86 -4.47
CA GLY A 70 0.73 -6.61 -5.20
C GLY A 70 0.34 -7.77 -6.13
N CYS A 71 1.33 -8.38 -6.80
CA CYS A 71 1.12 -9.57 -7.63
C CYS A 71 0.68 -10.79 -6.80
N ILE A 72 1.19 -10.95 -5.57
CA ILE A 72 0.69 -12.00 -4.64
C ILE A 72 -0.79 -11.76 -4.33
N GLY A 73 -1.18 -10.51 -4.06
CA GLY A 73 -2.59 -10.15 -3.85
C GLY A 73 -3.46 -10.41 -5.08
N LEU A 74 -2.95 -10.14 -6.29
CA LEU A 74 -3.62 -10.44 -7.54
C LEU A 74 -3.82 -11.96 -7.74
N MET A 75 -2.78 -12.77 -7.51
CA MET A 75 -2.87 -14.24 -7.62
C MET A 75 -3.91 -14.80 -6.66
N LYS A 76 -3.90 -14.37 -5.39
CA LYS A 76 -4.94 -14.75 -4.42
C LYS A 76 -6.35 -14.34 -4.87
N ALA A 77 -6.47 -13.17 -5.51
CA ALA A 77 -7.76 -12.72 -6.03
C ALA A 77 -8.23 -13.60 -7.19
N ILE A 78 -7.35 -14.00 -8.11
CA ILE A 78 -7.67 -14.91 -9.23
C ILE A 78 -8.12 -16.26 -8.70
N ASP A 79 -7.39 -16.81 -7.75
CA ASP A 79 -7.65 -18.17 -7.21
C ASP A 79 -8.97 -18.24 -6.39
N ASN A 80 -9.39 -17.13 -5.77
CA ASN A 80 -10.56 -17.11 -4.88
C ASN A 80 -11.79 -16.36 -5.44
N PHE A 81 -11.72 -15.83 -6.67
CA PHE A 81 -12.84 -15.10 -7.26
C PHE A 81 -13.98 -16.02 -7.68
N ASP A 82 -15.19 -15.79 -7.19
CA ASP A 82 -16.36 -16.51 -7.65
C ASP A 82 -16.90 -15.89 -8.95
N VAL A 83 -16.76 -16.65 -10.05
CA VAL A 83 -17.15 -16.23 -11.42
C VAL A 83 -18.67 -16.09 -11.58
N ASN A 84 -19.46 -16.65 -10.66
CA ASN A 84 -20.93 -16.61 -10.72
C ASN A 84 -21.51 -15.33 -10.10
N GLN A 85 -20.69 -14.54 -9.40
CA GLN A 85 -21.16 -13.30 -8.81
C GLN A 85 -21.28 -12.18 -9.88
N PRO A 86 -22.32 -11.32 -9.80
CA PRO A 86 -22.58 -10.27 -10.76
C PRO A 86 -21.67 -9.03 -10.48
N VAL A 87 -20.39 -9.25 -10.20
CA VAL A 87 -19.41 -8.19 -9.92
C VAL A 87 -18.20 -8.32 -10.84
N ARG A 88 -17.59 -7.20 -11.17
CA ARG A 88 -16.36 -7.20 -11.97
C ARG A 88 -15.20 -7.72 -11.13
N PHE A 89 -14.29 -8.48 -11.75
CA PHE A 89 -13.07 -8.97 -11.10
C PHE A 89 -12.29 -7.85 -10.41
N SER A 90 -12.15 -6.67 -11.02
CA SER A 90 -11.43 -5.53 -10.44
C SER A 90 -12.01 -5.06 -9.10
N THR A 91 -13.34 -5.17 -8.92
CA THR A 91 -14.02 -4.80 -7.66
C THR A 91 -13.58 -5.72 -6.51
N TYR A 92 -13.32 -6.99 -6.80
CA TYR A 92 -12.79 -7.95 -5.84
C TYR A 92 -11.25 -7.90 -5.73
N GLY A 93 -10.56 -7.79 -6.86
CA GLY A 93 -9.10 -7.84 -6.93
C GLY A 93 -8.41 -6.64 -6.26
N VAL A 94 -8.94 -5.42 -6.44
CA VAL A 94 -8.33 -4.21 -5.84
C VAL A 94 -8.25 -4.28 -4.32
N PRO A 95 -9.30 -4.61 -3.56
CA PRO A 95 -9.21 -4.81 -2.11
C PRO A 95 -8.19 -5.88 -1.69
N MET A 96 -8.09 -6.98 -2.44
CA MET A 96 -7.13 -8.06 -2.17
C MET A 96 -5.68 -7.57 -2.34
N ILE A 97 -5.39 -6.89 -3.44
CA ILE A 97 -4.07 -6.29 -3.71
C ILE A 97 -3.71 -5.27 -2.62
N VAL A 98 -4.63 -4.35 -2.30
CA VAL A 98 -4.45 -3.34 -1.24
C VAL A 98 -4.21 -4.01 0.11
N GLY A 99 -4.94 -5.09 0.41
CA GLY A 99 -4.81 -5.85 1.65
C GLY A 99 -3.41 -6.45 1.83
N GLU A 100 -2.86 -7.08 0.78
CA GLU A 100 -1.50 -7.66 0.83
C GLU A 100 -0.43 -6.57 0.95
N ILE A 101 -0.53 -5.49 0.20
CA ILE A 101 0.41 -4.37 0.30
C ILE A 101 0.38 -3.75 1.71
N ARG A 102 -0.81 -3.51 2.28
CA ARG A 102 -0.93 -2.99 3.65
C ARG A 102 -0.38 -3.95 4.70
N ARG A 103 -0.56 -5.27 4.48
CA ARG A 103 0.03 -6.29 5.36
C ARG A 103 1.55 -6.21 5.31
N TYR A 104 2.13 -6.20 4.10
CA TYR A 104 3.56 -6.09 3.90
C TYR A 104 4.14 -4.85 4.58
N LEU A 105 3.59 -3.66 4.29
CA LEU A 105 4.03 -2.39 4.90
C LEU A 105 3.96 -2.39 6.43
N ARG A 106 3.00 -3.11 7.00
CA ARG A 106 2.90 -3.25 8.46
C ARG A 106 3.95 -4.21 9.02
N ASP A 107 4.17 -5.33 8.32
CA ASP A 107 5.02 -6.42 8.81
C ASP A 107 6.51 -6.15 8.51
N ASN A 108 6.81 -5.33 7.48
CA ASN A 108 8.16 -4.91 7.10
C ASN A 108 8.64 -3.62 7.81
N SER A 109 7.84 -3.05 8.70
CA SER A 109 8.26 -1.90 9.52
C SER A 109 9.42 -2.30 10.43
N ALA A 110 10.50 -1.50 10.45
CA ALA A 110 11.69 -1.74 11.28
C ALA A 110 11.38 -1.90 12.77
N LEU A 111 10.33 -1.23 13.24
CA LEU A 111 9.80 -1.37 14.59
C LEU A 111 8.38 -1.94 14.55
N ARG A 112 8.16 -2.99 15.36
CA ARG A 112 6.84 -3.58 15.51
C ARG A 112 5.97 -2.73 16.44
N VAL A 113 5.10 -1.93 15.86
CA VAL A 113 4.12 -1.11 16.58
C VAL A 113 2.78 -1.83 16.67
N SER A 114 2.14 -1.83 17.85
CA SER A 114 0.80 -2.42 18.04
C SER A 114 -0.23 -1.71 17.16
N ARG A 115 -1.34 -2.42 16.83
CA ARG A 115 -2.39 -1.85 15.99
C ARG A 115 -3.04 -0.63 16.66
N SER A 116 -3.33 -0.72 17.97
CA SER A 116 -3.92 0.39 18.74
C SER A 116 -3.02 1.62 18.74
N MET A 117 -1.72 1.45 18.99
CA MET A 117 -0.75 2.56 18.98
C MET A 117 -0.67 3.23 17.61
N ARG A 118 -0.67 2.44 16.53
CA ARG A 118 -0.67 2.97 15.17
C ARG A 118 -1.94 3.75 14.84
N ASP A 119 -3.11 3.26 15.30
CA ASP A 119 -4.38 3.96 15.12
C ASP A 119 -4.39 5.29 15.91
N THR A 120 -3.85 5.31 17.13
CA THR A 120 -3.66 6.55 17.91
C THR A 120 -2.71 7.50 17.18
N ALA A 121 -1.59 7.00 16.66
CA ALA A 121 -0.64 7.80 15.89
C ALA A 121 -1.27 8.48 14.67
N TYR A 122 -2.09 7.75 13.91
CA TYR A 122 -2.83 8.35 12.79
C TYR A 122 -3.83 9.43 13.23
N LYS A 123 -4.49 9.25 14.36
CA LYS A 123 -5.38 10.30 14.93
C LYS A 123 -4.59 11.53 15.31
N VAL A 124 -3.41 11.36 15.94
CA VAL A 124 -2.52 12.45 16.31
C VAL A 124 -2.04 13.23 15.09
N LEU A 125 -1.60 12.53 14.01
CA LEU A 125 -1.20 13.19 12.77
C LEU A 125 -2.33 14.01 12.15
N ARG A 126 -3.53 13.46 12.06
CA ARG A 126 -4.69 14.20 11.54
C ARG A 126 -5.06 15.40 12.39
N ALA A 127 -5.02 15.26 13.72
CA ALA A 127 -5.26 16.37 14.63
C ALA A 127 -4.21 17.48 14.46
N ARG A 128 -2.94 17.10 14.28
CA ARG A 128 -1.83 18.03 13.99
C ARG A 128 -2.08 18.81 12.71
N GLU A 129 -2.43 18.11 11.61
CA GLU A 129 -2.77 18.75 10.33
C GLU A 129 -3.95 19.71 10.45
N ALA A 130 -5.02 19.31 11.16
CA ALA A 130 -6.20 20.13 11.36
C ALA A 130 -5.88 21.40 12.16
N LEU A 131 -5.19 21.28 13.30
CA LEU A 131 -4.80 22.42 14.14
C LEU A 131 -3.77 23.32 13.45
N MET A 132 -2.87 22.74 12.63
CA MET A 132 -1.94 23.52 11.81
C MET A 132 -2.67 24.36 10.75
N ALA A 133 -3.71 23.81 10.12
CA ALA A 133 -4.52 24.52 9.14
C ALA A 133 -5.33 25.68 9.77
N GLU A 134 -5.85 25.47 11.00
CA GLU A 134 -6.60 26.49 11.72
C GLU A 134 -5.71 27.62 12.26
N ASN A 135 -4.60 27.26 12.91
CA ASN A 135 -3.80 28.20 13.69
C ASN A 135 -2.56 28.72 12.95
N GLN A 136 -2.24 28.16 11.75
CA GLN A 136 -1.03 28.45 10.97
C GLN A 136 0.27 28.29 11.80
N ARG A 137 0.22 27.51 12.86
CA ARG A 137 1.30 27.27 13.80
C ARG A 137 1.30 25.80 14.21
N GLU A 138 2.47 25.25 14.44
CA GLU A 138 2.61 23.87 14.92
C GLU A 138 1.99 23.73 16.32
N PRO A 139 1.03 22.77 16.49
CA PRO A 139 0.38 22.56 17.77
C PRO A 139 1.33 21.88 18.77
N THR A 140 1.19 22.26 20.04
CA THR A 140 1.91 21.60 21.14
C THR A 140 1.31 20.25 21.48
N VAL A 141 2.07 19.42 22.20
CA VAL A 141 1.60 18.10 22.67
C VAL A 141 0.34 18.25 23.55
N GLU A 142 0.28 19.29 24.37
CA GLU A 142 -0.88 19.62 25.23
C GLU A 142 -2.12 19.92 24.40
N GLN A 143 -1.98 20.71 23.34
CA GLN A 143 -3.09 21.03 22.43
C GLN A 143 -3.60 19.80 21.70
N LEU A 144 -2.71 18.91 21.26
CA LEU A 144 -3.07 17.63 20.64
C LEU A 144 -3.80 16.69 21.63
N ALA A 145 -3.29 16.59 22.87
CA ALA A 145 -3.90 15.80 23.93
C ALA A 145 -5.31 16.30 24.27
N GLN A 146 -5.48 17.62 24.39
CA GLN A 146 -6.79 18.24 24.63
C GLN A 146 -7.76 18.04 23.47
N TYR A 147 -7.28 18.22 22.23
CA TYR A 147 -8.09 18.07 21.02
C TYR A 147 -8.61 16.63 20.85
N LEU A 148 -7.77 15.63 21.16
CA LEU A 148 -8.09 14.22 21.02
C LEU A 148 -8.75 13.61 22.27
N GLY A 149 -8.72 14.29 23.42
CA GLY A 149 -9.23 13.79 24.69
C GLY A 149 -8.44 12.58 25.23
N ILE A 150 -7.14 12.52 24.97
CA ILE A 150 -6.24 11.44 25.42
C ILE A 150 -5.11 11.99 26.29
N PRO A 151 -4.48 11.16 27.16
CA PRO A 151 -3.34 11.57 27.96
C PRO A 151 -2.17 12.07 27.12
N ARG A 152 -1.42 13.06 27.65
CA ARG A 152 -0.24 13.62 27.00
C ARG A 152 0.82 12.54 26.67
N GLU A 153 1.01 11.62 27.59
CA GLU A 153 1.96 10.52 27.47
C GLU A 153 1.60 9.64 26.25
N GLU A 154 0.30 9.40 26.02
CA GLU A 154 -0.17 8.62 24.89
C GLU A 154 0.10 9.33 23.55
N VAL A 155 -0.02 10.65 23.50
CA VAL A 155 0.35 11.45 22.32
C VAL A 155 1.85 11.30 22.01
N VAL A 156 2.72 11.44 23.04
CA VAL A 156 4.17 11.30 22.87
C VAL A 156 4.53 9.90 22.38
N PHE A 157 4.03 8.85 23.04
CA PHE A 157 4.27 7.47 22.61
C PHE A 157 3.77 7.19 21.19
N ALA A 158 2.64 7.79 20.81
CA ALA A 158 2.11 7.64 19.47
C ALA A 158 2.98 8.35 18.41
N MET A 159 3.52 9.51 18.72
CA MET A 159 4.45 10.24 17.84
C MET A 159 5.78 9.48 17.67
N ASP A 160 6.34 8.96 18.75
CA ASP A 160 7.56 8.16 18.72
C ASP A 160 7.38 6.86 17.92
N ALA A 161 6.21 6.24 18.03
CA ALA A 161 5.89 4.98 17.34
C ALA A 161 5.86 5.08 15.81
N ILE A 162 5.70 6.29 15.25
CA ILE A 162 5.70 6.54 13.80
C ILE A 162 6.99 7.20 13.31
N SER A 163 7.93 7.52 14.23
CA SER A 163 9.23 8.05 13.85
C SER A 163 10.06 6.96 13.17
N ASP A 164 10.66 7.29 12.04
CA ASP A 164 11.58 6.38 11.38
C ASP A 164 12.85 6.22 12.23
N PRO A 165 13.37 4.98 12.39
CA PRO A 165 14.62 4.77 13.11
C PRO A 165 15.78 5.41 12.36
N VAL A 166 16.60 6.16 13.09
CA VAL A 166 17.80 6.79 12.56
C VAL A 166 18.93 5.76 12.48
N SER A 167 19.71 5.78 11.39
CA SER A 167 20.86 4.90 11.24
C SER A 167 21.96 5.25 12.23
N LEU A 168 22.53 4.25 12.92
CA LEU A 168 23.70 4.44 13.77
C LEU A 168 24.94 4.90 13.00
N TYR A 169 24.96 4.70 11.69
CA TYR A 169 26.04 5.09 10.78
C TYR A 169 25.75 6.39 10.01
N GLU A 170 24.64 7.05 10.35
CA GLU A 170 24.33 8.34 9.72
C GLU A 170 25.34 9.39 10.19
N PRO A 171 26.00 10.14 9.27
CA PRO A 171 26.97 11.16 9.67
C PRO A 171 26.25 12.27 10.46
N LEU A 172 26.77 12.58 11.66
CA LEU A 172 26.24 13.63 12.53
C LEU A 172 26.41 15.04 11.97
N TYR A 173 27.31 15.19 11.00
CA TYR A 173 27.54 16.44 10.30
C TYR A 173 27.53 16.19 8.80
N ALA A 174 26.69 16.89 8.07
CA ALA A 174 26.86 17.04 6.63
C ALA A 174 28.07 17.97 6.45
N ASP A 175 29.21 17.44 6.03
CA ASP A 175 30.30 18.26 5.54
C ASP A 175 29.77 19.08 4.37
N SER A 176 29.46 20.34 4.62
CA SER A 176 29.22 21.33 3.59
C SER A 176 30.56 21.70 3.00
N GLY A 177 30.99 20.86 2.01
CA GLY A 177 32.11 21.19 1.13
C GLY A 177 31.69 22.19 0.06
#